data_07b658f784f5549c197370a83d2ba39a
#
_entry.id   07b658f784f5549c197370a83d2ba39a
#
_cell.length_a   1.000
_cell.length_b   1.000
_cell.length_c   1.000
_cell.angle_alpha   90.00
_cell.angle_beta   90.00
_cell.angle_gamma   90.00
#
_symmetry.space_group_name_H-M   'P 1'
#
loop_
_entity.id
_entity.type
_entity.pdbx_description
1 polymer ?
#
loop_
_entity_poly.entity_id
_entity_poly.type
_entity_poly.pdbx_seq_one_letter_code
_entity_poly.pdbx_strand_id
1 'polypeptide(L)'
;MPRRTRRALVLAGALLVPLSLASALPRVQRDLLDRAVAAWAKVRTARATFEQTITNPLTDRTLTSSGTFQQQRPGKLSVTFADPANDRVVADGTHLWLYLPSTTPGQVIRTSLREGGSGTVDLSAQFLTAPRSRYTVTPAGTATVSGRATHAFTLVPKSERGAQFKTATVWIDDADATIRQFEVTEASGLQRRVRMTSFRTNVPVDASAFSFDVPAGVRVVDR
;
A
#
# COMPACT_ATOMS: atom_id res chain seq x y z
N MET A 1 -61.13 -40.55 46.05
CA MET A 1 -60.07 -39.51 46.12
C MET A 1 -59.01 -39.84 45.10
N PRO A 2 -58.90 -39.10 43.95
CA PRO A 2 -57.87 -39.39 42.92
C PRO A 2 -56.58 -38.58 43.15
N ARG A 3 -55.44 -39.27 43.08
CA ARG A 3 -54.12 -38.77 43.15
C ARG A 3 -53.79 -37.96 41.87
N ARG A 4 -53.40 -36.68 42.05
CA ARG A 4 -52.89 -35.81 40.98
C ARG A 4 -51.41 -36.07 40.77
N THR A 5 -51.01 -36.62 39.61
CA THR A 5 -49.64 -36.72 39.13
C THR A 5 -49.23 -35.40 38.54
N ARG A 6 -48.20 -34.74 39.12
CA ARG A 6 -47.53 -33.56 38.55
C ARG A 6 -46.53 -34.02 37.48
N ARG A 7 -46.76 -33.65 36.23
CA ARG A 7 -45.77 -33.79 35.15
C ARG A 7 -44.80 -32.59 35.23
N ALA A 8 -43.51 -32.89 35.45
CA ALA A 8 -42.45 -31.91 35.35
C ALA A 8 -42.13 -31.68 33.89
N LEU A 9 -42.22 -30.41 33.44
CA LEU A 9 -41.81 -29.97 32.09
C LEU A 9 -40.32 -29.66 32.14
N VAL A 10 -39.48 -30.46 31.47
CA VAL A 10 -38.08 -30.19 31.27
C VAL A 10 -37.91 -29.27 30.06
N LEU A 11 -37.60 -27.99 30.27
CA LEU A 11 -37.21 -27.06 29.23
C LEU A 11 -35.76 -27.34 28.82
N ALA A 12 -35.54 -27.96 27.69
CA ALA A 12 -34.24 -28.06 27.04
C ALA A 12 -33.90 -26.71 26.39
N GLY A 13 -33.06 -25.92 27.06
CA GLY A 13 -32.50 -24.69 26.48
C GLY A 13 -31.45 -25.03 25.41
N ALA A 14 -31.79 -24.82 24.13
CA ALA A 14 -30.85 -24.92 23.05
C ALA A 14 -29.92 -23.69 23.09
N LEU A 15 -28.64 -23.87 23.46
CA LEU A 15 -27.59 -22.87 23.30
C LEU A 15 -27.31 -22.71 21.81
N LEU A 16 -27.80 -21.62 21.23
CA LEU A 16 -27.41 -21.14 19.91
C LEU A 16 -26.00 -20.52 20.05
N VAL A 17 -24.98 -21.28 19.71
CA VAL A 17 -23.61 -20.74 19.52
C VAL A 17 -23.61 -19.97 18.19
N PRO A 18 -23.31 -18.65 18.17
CA PRO A 18 -23.18 -17.93 16.92
C PRO A 18 -21.95 -18.46 16.19
N LEU A 19 -22.17 -19.17 15.09
CA LEU A 19 -21.13 -19.58 14.15
C LEU A 19 -20.65 -18.32 13.45
N SER A 20 -19.55 -17.73 13.93
CA SER A 20 -18.86 -16.63 13.27
C SER A 20 -18.32 -17.15 11.94
N LEU A 21 -19.08 -16.91 10.85
CA LEU A 21 -18.61 -17.10 9.48
C LEU A 21 -17.48 -16.10 9.22
N ALA A 22 -16.26 -16.46 9.58
CA ALA A 22 -15.08 -15.83 9.02
C ALA A 22 -15.15 -16.04 7.51
N SER A 23 -15.50 -14.99 6.76
CA SER A 23 -15.63 -15.01 5.31
C SER A 23 -14.27 -15.35 4.70
N ALA A 24 -14.02 -16.62 4.44
CA ALA A 24 -12.84 -17.07 3.74
C ALA A 24 -12.86 -16.47 2.32
N LEU A 25 -11.73 -15.93 1.89
CA LEU A 25 -11.56 -15.43 0.52
C LEU A 25 -11.98 -16.51 -0.49
N PRO A 26 -12.77 -16.19 -1.52
CA PRO A 26 -13.03 -17.09 -2.63
C PRO A 26 -11.71 -17.62 -3.22
N ARG A 27 -11.69 -18.86 -3.70
CA ARG A 27 -10.46 -19.52 -4.18
C ARG A 27 -9.72 -18.70 -5.24
N VAL A 28 -10.45 -18.16 -6.23
CA VAL A 28 -9.90 -17.31 -7.31
C VAL A 28 -9.17 -16.08 -6.77
N GLN A 29 -9.73 -15.43 -5.76
CA GLN A 29 -9.12 -14.23 -5.17
C GLN A 29 -7.90 -14.56 -4.30
N ARG A 30 -7.92 -15.71 -3.59
CA ARG A 30 -6.71 -16.20 -2.90
C ARG A 30 -5.58 -16.44 -3.89
N ASP A 31 -5.89 -17.09 -4.99
CA ASP A 31 -4.91 -17.42 -6.04
C ASP A 31 -4.32 -16.14 -6.67
N LEU A 32 -5.13 -15.08 -6.88
CA LEU A 32 -4.64 -13.81 -7.43
C LEU A 32 -3.68 -13.09 -6.48
N LEU A 33 -3.99 -13.00 -5.19
CA LEU A 33 -3.09 -12.40 -4.22
C LEU A 33 -1.77 -13.17 -4.12
N ASP A 34 -1.80 -14.51 -4.14
CA ASP A 34 -0.61 -15.35 -4.10
C ASP A 34 0.23 -15.20 -5.39
N ARG A 35 -0.43 -15.07 -6.54
CA ARG A 35 0.23 -14.72 -7.81
C ARG A 35 0.90 -13.36 -7.73
N ALA A 36 0.25 -12.35 -7.13
CA ALA A 36 0.84 -11.03 -6.96
C ALA A 36 2.08 -11.05 -6.07
N VAL A 37 2.04 -11.78 -4.96
CA VAL A 37 3.21 -12.00 -4.08
C VAL A 37 4.35 -12.67 -4.86
N ALA A 38 4.06 -13.75 -5.60
CA ALA A 38 5.05 -14.47 -6.38
C ALA A 38 5.61 -13.65 -7.56
N ALA A 39 4.76 -12.86 -8.22
CA ALA A 39 5.17 -11.97 -9.30
C ALA A 39 6.09 -10.87 -8.77
N TRP A 40 5.71 -10.21 -7.66
CA TRP A 40 6.51 -9.15 -7.05
C TRP A 40 7.87 -9.63 -6.53
N ALA A 41 7.95 -10.84 -6.01
CA ALA A 41 9.20 -11.44 -5.56
C ALA A 41 10.27 -11.54 -6.69
N LYS A 42 9.83 -11.64 -7.94
CA LYS A 42 10.70 -11.72 -9.14
C LYS A 42 11.05 -10.35 -9.74
N VAL A 43 10.43 -9.27 -9.27
CA VAL A 43 10.70 -7.92 -9.77
C VAL A 43 12.06 -7.44 -9.29
N ARG A 44 12.92 -7.03 -10.22
CA ARG A 44 14.22 -6.40 -9.97
C ARG A 44 14.15 -4.91 -10.19
N THR A 45 13.46 -4.51 -11.26
CA THR A 45 13.25 -3.10 -11.61
C THR A 45 11.77 -2.87 -11.91
N ALA A 46 11.31 -1.66 -11.65
CA ALA A 46 9.98 -1.21 -12.03
C ALA A 46 10.03 0.25 -12.51
N ARG A 47 9.16 0.58 -13.46
CA ARG A 47 8.93 1.94 -13.94
C ARG A 47 7.45 2.18 -14.11
N ALA A 48 6.98 3.34 -13.65
CA ALA A 48 5.59 3.73 -13.76
C ALA A 48 5.44 5.23 -14.01
N THR A 49 4.32 5.62 -14.59
CA THR A 49 3.72 6.95 -14.42
C THR A 49 2.55 6.81 -13.46
N PHE A 50 2.31 7.83 -12.64
CA PHE A 50 1.28 7.77 -11.62
C PHE A 50 0.53 9.10 -11.49
N GLU A 51 -0.68 8.99 -10.98
CA GLU A 51 -1.47 10.07 -10.43
C GLU A 51 -1.73 9.78 -8.95
N GLN A 52 -1.60 10.79 -8.11
CA GLN A 52 -1.84 10.71 -6.68
C GLN A 52 -2.88 11.71 -6.26
N THR A 53 -3.75 11.29 -5.34
CA THR A 53 -4.70 12.16 -4.64
C THR A 53 -4.49 11.97 -3.14
N ILE A 54 -4.36 13.08 -2.41
CA ILE A 54 -4.30 13.09 -0.94
C ILE A 54 -5.50 13.89 -0.46
N THR A 55 -6.39 13.27 0.30
CA THR A 55 -7.57 13.89 0.88
C THR A 55 -7.44 13.96 2.39
N ASN A 56 -7.62 15.15 2.95
CA ASN A 56 -7.75 15.36 4.38
C ASN A 56 -9.23 15.45 4.74
N PRO A 57 -9.83 14.41 5.34
CA PRO A 57 -11.27 14.39 5.64
C PRO A 57 -11.67 15.39 6.72
N LEU A 58 -10.73 15.89 7.54
CA LEU A 58 -11.03 16.90 8.57
C LEU A 58 -11.22 18.31 7.98
N THR A 59 -10.56 18.61 6.87
CA THR A 59 -10.59 19.93 6.24
C THR A 59 -11.24 19.92 4.87
N ASP A 60 -11.65 18.75 4.40
CA ASP A 60 -12.18 18.49 3.04
C ASP A 60 -11.24 19.00 1.92
N ARG A 61 -9.94 19.09 2.23
CA ARG A 61 -8.93 19.49 1.25
C ARG A 61 -8.41 18.28 0.51
N THR A 62 -8.37 18.42 -0.80
CA THR A 62 -7.80 17.43 -1.72
C THR A 62 -6.63 18.05 -2.47
N LEU A 63 -5.49 17.36 -2.46
CA LEU A 63 -4.31 17.68 -3.24
C LEU A 63 -4.11 16.59 -4.27
N THR A 64 -3.84 17.00 -5.50
CA THR A 64 -3.48 16.09 -6.60
C THR A 64 -2.02 16.27 -6.95
N SER A 65 -1.39 15.22 -7.41
CA SER A 65 -0.04 15.24 -7.94
C SER A 65 0.13 14.14 -8.99
N SER A 66 1.10 14.31 -9.87
CA SER A 66 1.43 13.31 -10.89
C SER A 66 2.93 13.25 -11.09
N GLY A 67 3.41 12.15 -11.68
CA GLY A 67 4.83 12.01 -11.89
C GLY A 67 5.25 10.66 -12.44
N THR A 68 6.54 10.41 -12.35
CA THR A 68 7.18 9.16 -12.71
C THR A 68 7.83 8.50 -11.50
N PHE A 69 7.80 7.19 -11.51
CA PHE A 69 8.38 6.35 -10.51
C PHE A 69 9.34 5.37 -11.18
N GLN A 70 10.54 5.23 -10.63
CA GLN A 70 11.49 4.20 -11.00
C GLN A 70 12.00 3.51 -9.73
N GLN A 71 12.15 2.21 -9.79
CA GLN A 71 12.68 1.42 -8.69
C GLN A 71 13.69 0.41 -9.19
N GLN A 72 14.76 0.23 -8.43
CA GLN A 72 15.71 -0.87 -8.60
C GLN A 72 15.96 -1.51 -7.23
N ARG A 73 15.61 -2.77 -7.11
CA ARG A 73 15.79 -3.52 -5.87
C ARG A 73 17.22 -4.06 -5.75
N PRO A 74 17.80 -4.09 -4.55
CA PRO A 74 17.25 -3.56 -3.30
C PRO A 74 17.49 -2.07 -3.13
N GLY A 75 16.60 -1.40 -2.41
CA GLY A 75 16.86 -0.11 -1.76
C GLY A 75 16.92 1.15 -2.63
N LYS A 76 16.76 1.07 -3.95
CA LYS A 76 16.79 2.23 -4.84
C LYS A 76 15.42 2.61 -5.35
N LEU A 77 15.08 3.89 -5.23
CA LEU A 77 13.81 4.47 -5.64
C LEU A 77 14.05 5.88 -6.19
N SER A 78 13.35 6.25 -7.23
CA SER A 78 13.25 7.61 -7.71
C SER A 78 11.78 7.94 -8.01
N VAL A 79 11.25 8.97 -7.36
CA VAL A 79 9.97 9.57 -7.68
C VAL A 79 10.24 11.00 -8.11
N THR A 80 9.83 11.35 -9.32
CA THR A 80 9.92 12.71 -9.85
C THR A 80 8.50 13.19 -10.14
N PHE A 81 8.10 14.25 -9.47
CA PHE A 81 6.78 14.85 -9.70
C PHE A 81 6.82 15.76 -10.92
N ALA A 82 5.82 15.63 -11.75
CA ALA A 82 5.55 16.55 -12.85
C ALA A 82 4.67 17.71 -12.37
N ASP A 83 3.78 17.40 -11.42
CA ASP A 83 2.93 18.36 -10.72
C ASP A 83 2.79 17.91 -9.24
N PRO A 84 3.23 18.76 -8.28
CA PRO A 84 4.00 19.99 -8.46
C PRO A 84 5.40 19.72 -9.04
N ALA A 85 5.86 20.57 -9.94
CA ALA A 85 7.16 20.42 -10.57
C ALA A 85 8.32 20.60 -9.58
N ASN A 86 9.44 19.92 -9.83
CA ASN A 86 10.68 19.93 -9.06
C ASN A 86 10.64 19.16 -7.72
N ASP A 87 9.50 18.68 -7.26
CA ASP A 87 9.45 17.76 -6.12
C ASP A 87 10.08 16.42 -6.49
N ARG A 88 10.95 15.90 -5.65
CA ARG A 88 11.67 14.63 -5.86
C ARG A 88 11.82 13.85 -4.56
N VAL A 89 11.65 12.52 -4.68
CA VAL A 89 12.00 11.58 -3.62
C VAL A 89 12.99 10.58 -4.21
N VAL A 90 14.18 10.50 -3.65
CA VAL A 90 15.24 9.62 -4.15
C VAL A 90 15.79 8.76 -3.01
N ALA A 91 15.83 7.45 -3.21
CA ALA A 91 16.59 6.54 -2.39
C ALA A 91 17.77 6.00 -3.21
N ASP A 92 18.98 6.27 -2.74
CA ASP A 92 20.22 5.90 -3.44
C ASP A 92 20.79 4.53 -3.03
N GLY A 93 20.14 3.89 -2.05
CA GLY A 93 20.58 2.65 -1.42
C GLY A 93 21.19 2.85 -0.04
N THR A 94 21.59 4.07 0.32
CA THR A 94 22.12 4.44 1.64
C THR A 94 21.29 5.49 2.34
N HIS A 95 20.75 6.42 1.59
CA HIS A 95 19.92 7.50 2.09
C HIS A 95 18.62 7.62 1.31
N LEU A 96 17.60 8.12 2.00
CA LEU A 96 16.37 8.63 1.42
C LEU A 96 16.43 10.16 1.44
N TRP A 97 16.28 10.77 0.29
CA TRP A 97 16.28 12.20 0.06
C TRP A 97 14.85 12.65 -0.28
N LEU A 98 14.30 13.57 0.53
CA LEU A 98 13.01 14.19 0.27
C LEU A 98 13.23 15.67 -0.05
N TYR A 99 13.23 16.00 -1.32
CA TYR A 99 13.30 17.37 -1.83
C TYR A 99 11.93 17.78 -2.35
N LEU A 100 11.21 18.58 -1.57
CA LEU A 100 9.84 18.99 -1.84
C LEU A 100 9.75 20.53 -1.79
N PRO A 101 10.37 21.25 -2.74
CA PRO A 101 10.37 22.70 -2.74
C PRO A 101 8.98 23.34 -2.84
N SER A 102 7.98 22.62 -3.33
CA SER A 102 6.59 23.07 -3.37
C SER A 102 5.98 23.27 -1.98
N THR A 103 6.42 22.52 -1.00
CA THR A 103 5.90 22.56 0.38
C THR A 103 6.94 23.02 1.39
N THR A 104 8.22 22.77 1.13
CA THR A 104 9.33 23.03 2.04
C THR A 104 10.50 23.62 1.26
N PRO A 105 10.41 24.89 0.83
CA PRO A 105 11.44 25.51 0.02
C PRO A 105 12.77 25.67 0.77
N GLY A 106 13.87 25.62 0.05
CA GLY A 106 15.23 25.90 0.55
C GLY A 106 15.82 24.79 1.42
N GLN A 107 15.18 23.61 1.52
CA GLN A 107 15.74 22.48 2.26
C GLN A 107 15.43 21.13 1.62
N VAL A 108 16.28 20.16 1.92
CA VAL A 108 16.09 18.74 1.62
C VAL A 108 16.24 17.95 2.91
N ILE A 109 15.35 16.99 3.13
CA ILE A 109 15.44 16.07 4.26
C ILE A 109 16.23 14.84 3.79
N ARG A 110 17.25 14.47 4.55
CA ARG A 110 18.04 13.26 4.34
C ARG A 110 17.84 12.31 5.52
N THR A 111 17.46 11.06 5.22
CA THR A 111 17.30 10.01 6.23
C THR A 111 18.18 8.82 5.86
N SER A 112 18.96 8.30 6.81
CA SER A 112 19.76 7.09 6.57
C SER A 112 18.86 5.87 6.41
N LEU A 113 19.08 5.10 5.35
CA LEU A 113 18.46 3.79 5.15
C LEU A 113 19.30 2.77 5.93
N ARG A 114 18.77 2.26 7.05
CA ARG A 114 19.42 1.18 7.79
C ARG A 114 19.45 -0.09 6.94
N GLU A 115 20.49 -0.91 7.10
CA GLU A 115 20.55 -2.25 6.51
C GLU A 115 19.27 -3.02 6.86
N GLY A 116 18.57 -3.52 5.83
CA GLY A 116 17.25 -4.15 5.97
C GLY A 116 16.04 -3.20 5.84
N GLY A 117 16.24 -1.88 5.75
CA GLY A 117 15.17 -0.87 5.59
C GLY A 117 14.57 -0.78 4.19
N SER A 118 14.85 -1.72 3.30
CA SER A 118 14.32 -1.77 1.93
C SER A 118 12.79 -1.80 1.85
N GLY A 119 12.12 -2.22 2.92
CA GLY A 119 10.65 -2.19 2.99
C GLY A 119 10.03 -0.79 2.99
N THR A 120 10.79 0.23 3.44
CA THR A 120 10.30 1.62 3.49
C THR A 120 10.32 2.29 2.10
N VAL A 121 11.16 1.81 1.19
CA VAL A 121 11.37 2.37 -0.15
C VAL A 121 10.67 1.56 -1.24
N ASP A 122 10.27 0.32 -0.96
CA ASP A 122 9.56 -0.53 -1.90
C ASP A 122 8.05 -0.38 -1.69
N LEU A 123 7.41 0.43 -2.52
CA LEU A 123 5.99 0.78 -2.40
C LEU A 123 5.07 -0.45 -2.49
N SER A 124 5.39 -1.46 -3.28
CA SER A 124 4.57 -2.67 -3.40
C SER A 124 4.89 -3.69 -2.32
N ALA A 125 6.13 -3.75 -1.83
CA ALA A 125 6.53 -4.69 -0.78
C ALA A 125 5.77 -4.49 0.52
N GLN A 126 5.39 -3.25 0.85
CA GLN A 126 4.57 -2.98 2.03
C GLN A 126 3.25 -3.78 2.01
N PHE A 127 2.66 -4.02 0.84
CA PHE A 127 1.41 -4.75 0.67
C PHE A 127 1.62 -6.24 0.36
N LEU A 128 2.71 -6.59 -0.35
CA LEU A 128 2.92 -7.93 -0.90
C LEU A 128 3.93 -8.78 -0.12
N THR A 129 4.63 -8.22 0.87
CA THR A 129 5.52 -9.03 1.73
C THR A 129 4.70 -9.71 2.82
N ALA A 130 4.53 -11.03 2.69
CA ALA A 130 3.80 -11.87 3.64
C ALA A 130 2.43 -11.27 4.06
N PRO A 131 1.55 -10.91 3.11
CA PRO A 131 0.36 -10.11 3.43
C PRO A 131 -0.56 -10.77 4.44
N ARG A 132 -0.76 -12.10 4.37
CA ARG A 132 -1.66 -12.81 5.29
C ARG A 132 -1.13 -12.94 6.71
N SER A 133 0.17 -12.85 6.92
CA SER A 133 0.74 -12.84 8.28
C SER A 133 0.62 -11.44 8.92
N ARG A 134 0.74 -10.38 8.11
CA ARG A 134 0.75 -8.99 8.57
C ARG A 134 -0.65 -8.36 8.64
N TYR A 135 -1.54 -8.77 7.76
CA TYR A 135 -2.85 -8.14 7.56
C TYR A 135 -3.99 -9.16 7.64
N THR A 136 -5.15 -8.70 8.11
CA THR A 136 -6.44 -9.29 7.76
C THR A 136 -6.76 -8.82 6.35
N VAL A 137 -6.91 -9.78 5.42
CA VAL A 137 -7.15 -9.49 4.00
C VAL A 137 -8.57 -9.90 3.64
N THR A 138 -9.36 -8.96 3.12
CA THR A 138 -10.73 -9.19 2.69
C THR A 138 -10.93 -8.73 1.24
N PRO A 139 -11.80 -9.38 0.45
CA PRO A 139 -12.19 -8.89 -0.87
C PRO A 139 -12.85 -7.51 -0.77
N ALA A 140 -12.57 -6.64 -1.75
CA ALA A 140 -13.14 -5.30 -1.84
C ALA A 140 -13.79 -5.02 -3.21
N GLY A 141 -14.13 -6.10 -3.96
CA GLY A 141 -14.80 -5.99 -5.25
C GLY A 141 -13.84 -5.97 -6.44
N THR A 142 -14.35 -5.51 -7.57
CA THR A 142 -13.63 -5.40 -8.84
C THR A 142 -13.73 -3.98 -9.38
N ALA A 143 -12.74 -3.57 -10.18
CA ALA A 143 -12.75 -2.28 -10.87
C ALA A 143 -11.91 -2.35 -12.15
N THR A 144 -12.15 -1.38 -13.05
CA THR A 144 -11.23 -1.12 -14.15
C THR A 144 -10.31 0.03 -13.77
N VAL A 145 -9.00 -0.24 -13.67
CA VAL A 145 -7.99 0.76 -13.34
C VAL A 145 -7.08 0.97 -14.54
N SER A 146 -7.04 2.19 -15.08
CA SER A 146 -6.25 2.53 -16.28
C SER A 146 -6.46 1.53 -17.44
N GLY A 147 -7.72 1.14 -17.70
CA GLY A 147 -8.10 0.20 -18.74
C GLY A 147 -7.83 -1.29 -18.43
N ARG A 148 -7.43 -1.64 -17.22
CA ARG A 148 -7.11 -3.00 -16.78
C ARG A 148 -8.16 -3.51 -15.79
N ALA A 149 -8.65 -4.74 -16.02
CA ALA A 149 -9.53 -5.41 -15.06
C ALA A 149 -8.73 -5.77 -13.80
N THR A 150 -9.27 -5.44 -12.63
CA THR A 150 -8.59 -5.63 -11.35
C THR A 150 -9.56 -6.18 -10.30
N HIS A 151 -9.01 -6.95 -9.37
CA HIS A 151 -9.66 -7.27 -8.09
C HIS A 151 -9.03 -6.46 -6.96
N ALA A 152 -9.90 -5.91 -6.12
CA ALA A 152 -9.50 -5.13 -4.97
C ALA A 152 -9.46 -5.99 -3.69
N PHE A 153 -8.48 -5.69 -2.83
CA PHE A 153 -8.32 -6.31 -1.51
C PHE A 153 -8.11 -5.22 -0.48
N THR A 154 -8.89 -5.29 0.61
CA THR A 154 -8.67 -4.46 1.79
C THR A 154 -7.71 -5.17 2.73
N LEU A 155 -6.71 -4.45 3.21
CA LEU A 155 -5.69 -4.90 4.16
C LEU A 155 -5.82 -4.09 5.45
N VAL A 156 -6.05 -4.77 6.56
CA VAL A 156 -6.08 -4.17 7.90
C VAL A 156 -4.93 -4.77 8.70
N PRO A 157 -3.99 -3.97 9.22
CA PRO A 157 -2.90 -4.47 10.04
C PRO A 157 -3.40 -5.28 11.23
N LYS A 158 -2.82 -6.46 11.48
CA LYS A 158 -3.13 -7.30 12.64
C LYS A 158 -2.56 -6.75 13.94
N SER A 159 -1.60 -5.83 13.84
CA SER A 159 -0.99 -5.12 14.95
C SER A 159 -0.84 -3.65 14.57
N GLU A 160 -1.25 -2.75 15.47
CA GLU A 160 -1.05 -1.31 15.29
C GLU A 160 0.41 -0.89 15.49
N ARG A 161 1.17 -1.69 16.27
CA ARG A 161 2.59 -1.39 16.54
C ARG A 161 3.40 -1.49 15.27
N GLY A 162 3.96 -0.37 14.81
CA GLY A 162 4.74 -0.27 13.59
C GLY A 162 3.91 -0.32 12.30
N ALA A 163 2.58 -0.23 12.39
CA ALA A 163 1.74 -0.12 11.22
C ALA A 163 1.93 1.24 10.53
N GLN A 164 2.12 1.22 9.21
CA GLN A 164 2.31 2.43 8.42
C GLN A 164 0.97 3.07 8.01
N PHE A 165 -0.14 2.35 8.18
CA PHE A 165 -1.49 2.79 7.84
C PHE A 165 -2.53 2.08 8.72
N LYS A 166 -3.72 2.65 8.85
CA LYS A 166 -4.88 2.02 9.50
C LYS A 166 -5.53 0.97 8.59
N THR A 167 -5.76 1.34 7.36
CA THR A 167 -6.30 0.45 6.32
C THR A 167 -5.65 0.76 4.99
N ALA A 168 -5.55 -0.24 4.14
CA ALA A 168 -5.18 -0.07 2.74
C ALA A 168 -6.13 -0.87 1.85
N THR A 169 -6.40 -0.36 0.65
CA THR A 169 -7.03 -1.13 -0.43
C THR A 169 -6.06 -1.17 -1.60
N VAL A 170 -5.82 -2.36 -2.13
CA VAL A 170 -4.95 -2.58 -3.29
C VAL A 170 -5.75 -3.19 -4.43
N TRP A 171 -5.56 -2.67 -5.65
CA TRP A 171 -6.17 -3.19 -6.87
C TRP A 171 -5.11 -3.94 -7.67
N ILE A 172 -5.30 -5.25 -7.80
CA ILE A 172 -4.38 -6.17 -8.46
C ILE A 172 -4.94 -6.52 -9.83
N ASP A 173 -4.13 -6.38 -10.86
CA ASP A 173 -4.45 -6.71 -12.24
C ASP A 173 -4.68 -8.22 -12.41
N ASP A 174 -5.77 -8.60 -13.07
CA ASP A 174 -6.16 -9.99 -13.25
C ASP A 174 -5.19 -10.76 -14.18
N ALA A 175 -4.58 -10.07 -15.13
CA ALA A 175 -3.73 -10.70 -16.14
C ALA A 175 -2.29 -10.90 -15.64
N ASP A 176 -1.66 -9.85 -15.11
CA ASP A 176 -0.24 -9.87 -14.74
C ASP A 176 0.02 -9.84 -13.22
N ALA A 177 -1.04 -9.79 -12.43
CA ALA A 177 -1.00 -9.79 -10.96
C ALA A 177 -0.15 -8.64 -10.36
N THR A 178 -0.03 -7.52 -11.07
CA THR A 178 0.64 -6.32 -10.53
C THR A 178 -0.36 -5.39 -9.85
N ILE A 179 0.10 -4.61 -8.86
CA ILE A 179 -0.73 -3.55 -8.25
C ILE A 179 -0.85 -2.40 -9.23
N ARG A 180 -2.09 -2.04 -9.61
CA ARG A 180 -2.39 -0.90 -10.49
C ARG A 180 -2.81 0.35 -9.71
N GLN A 181 -3.37 0.17 -8.55
CA GLN A 181 -3.79 1.26 -7.66
C GLN A 181 -3.67 0.79 -6.22
N PHE A 182 -3.36 1.70 -5.34
CA PHE A 182 -3.57 1.50 -3.92
C PHE A 182 -4.15 2.77 -3.27
N GLU A 183 -4.87 2.56 -2.20
CA GLU A 183 -5.37 3.62 -1.32
C GLU A 183 -5.02 3.26 0.11
N VAL A 184 -4.49 4.21 0.86
CA VAL A 184 -4.15 4.03 2.28
C VAL A 184 -4.83 5.11 3.10
N THR A 185 -5.35 4.70 4.26
CA THR A 185 -5.78 5.63 5.30
C THR A 185 -4.72 5.62 6.39
N GLU A 186 -4.04 6.74 6.58
CA GLU A 186 -2.99 6.92 7.57
C GLU A 186 -3.54 7.00 9.00
N ALA A 187 -2.69 6.90 10.01
CA ALA A 187 -3.09 7.08 11.41
C ALA A 187 -3.72 8.46 11.68
N SER A 188 -3.27 9.49 10.97
CA SER A 188 -3.81 10.85 10.98
C SER A 188 -5.23 10.97 10.40
N GLY A 189 -5.71 9.95 9.68
CA GLY A 189 -6.96 9.98 8.91
C GLY A 189 -6.78 10.46 7.46
N LEU A 190 -5.59 10.94 7.07
CA LEU A 190 -5.31 11.28 5.68
C LEU A 190 -5.51 10.05 4.78
N GLN A 191 -6.15 10.27 3.64
CA GLN A 191 -6.36 9.27 2.62
C GLN A 191 -5.47 9.58 1.42
N ARG A 192 -4.65 8.60 1.04
CA ARG A 192 -3.76 8.71 -0.12
C ARG A 192 -4.12 7.63 -1.12
N ARG A 193 -4.51 8.04 -2.31
CA ARG A 193 -4.73 7.15 -3.46
C ARG A 193 -3.62 7.38 -4.47
N VAL A 194 -3.00 6.29 -4.93
CA VAL A 194 -2.02 6.30 -6.02
C VAL A 194 -2.49 5.34 -7.10
N ARG A 195 -2.67 5.86 -8.31
CA ARG A 195 -3.05 5.11 -9.51
C ARG A 195 -1.89 5.10 -10.50
N MET A 196 -1.48 3.93 -10.94
CA MET A 196 -0.48 3.75 -11.98
C MET A 196 -1.15 3.89 -13.34
N THR A 197 -0.80 4.93 -14.09
CA THR A 197 -1.30 5.15 -15.46
C THR A 197 -0.53 4.32 -16.47
N SER A 198 0.76 4.06 -16.22
CA SER A 198 1.54 3.01 -16.87
C SER A 198 2.36 2.27 -15.81
N PHE A 199 2.60 0.97 -16.00
CA PHE A 199 3.44 0.19 -15.09
C PHE A 199 4.14 -0.94 -15.84
N ARG A 200 5.47 -0.99 -15.72
CA ARG A 200 6.31 -2.03 -16.35
C ARG A 200 7.33 -2.52 -15.33
N THR A 201 7.53 -3.82 -15.30
CA THR A 201 8.51 -4.50 -14.42
C THR A 201 9.62 -5.12 -15.24
N ASN A 202 10.80 -5.27 -14.61
CA ASN A 202 11.98 -5.89 -15.19
C ASN A 202 12.44 -5.22 -16.50
N VAL A 203 12.24 -3.90 -16.58
CA VAL A 203 12.72 -3.06 -17.69
C VAL A 203 13.99 -2.32 -17.30
N PRO A 204 14.82 -1.90 -18.27
CA PRO A 204 15.96 -1.04 -18.00
C PRO A 204 15.55 0.25 -17.28
N VAL A 205 16.33 0.63 -16.26
CA VAL A 205 16.20 1.89 -15.53
C VAL A 205 17.53 2.62 -15.55
N ASP A 206 17.47 3.95 -15.57
CA ASP A 206 18.69 4.77 -15.58
C ASP A 206 19.27 4.80 -14.17
N ALA A 207 20.55 4.42 -14.05
CA ALA A 207 21.25 4.44 -12.77
C ALA A 207 21.36 5.87 -12.19
N SER A 208 21.45 6.90 -13.04
CA SER A 208 21.49 8.30 -12.63
C SER A 208 20.20 8.77 -11.97
N ALA A 209 19.08 8.12 -12.24
CA ALA A 209 17.79 8.42 -11.60
C ALA A 209 17.84 8.23 -10.08
N PHE A 210 18.75 7.40 -9.57
CA PHE A 210 18.90 7.08 -8.16
C PHE A 210 19.99 7.88 -7.46
N SER A 211 20.51 8.92 -8.07
CA SER A 211 21.39 9.90 -7.42
C SER A 211 20.65 11.19 -7.15
N PHE A 212 21.01 11.85 -6.04
CA PHE A 212 20.47 13.15 -5.69
C PHE A 212 21.59 14.14 -5.42
N ASP A 213 21.71 15.15 -6.28
CA ASP A 213 22.62 16.27 -6.09
C ASP A 213 21.86 17.40 -5.40
N VAL A 214 22.38 17.87 -4.26
CA VAL A 214 21.77 18.95 -3.50
C VAL A 214 21.88 20.25 -4.30
N PRO A 215 20.74 20.89 -4.65
CA PRO A 215 20.80 22.15 -5.40
C PRO A 215 21.54 23.26 -4.61
N ALA A 216 22.18 24.18 -5.33
CA ALA A 216 22.87 25.31 -4.71
C ALA A 216 21.91 26.13 -3.82
N GLY A 217 22.38 26.47 -2.61
CA GLY A 217 21.60 27.23 -1.63
C GLY A 217 20.56 26.40 -0.86
N VAL A 218 20.43 25.10 -1.13
CA VAL A 218 19.52 24.21 -0.39
C VAL A 218 20.23 23.62 0.82
N ARG A 219 19.61 23.72 1.99
CA ARG A 219 20.13 23.16 3.24
C ARG A 219 19.75 21.68 3.39
N VAL A 220 20.70 20.85 3.77
CA VAL A 220 20.44 19.46 4.15
C VAL A 220 20.01 19.40 5.62
N VAL A 221 18.91 18.71 5.88
CA VAL A 221 18.38 18.43 7.23
C VAL A 221 18.42 16.93 7.45
N ASP A 222 19.27 16.47 8.36
CA ASP A 222 19.38 15.04 8.71
C ASP A 222 18.31 14.62 9.74
N ARG A 223 17.76 13.41 9.56
CA ARG A 223 16.79 12.78 10.47
C ARG A 223 17.10 11.30 10.69
#